data_0690450a8ff3a4b36363cde6f792a4ee
#
_entry.id   0690450a8ff3a4b36363cde6f792a4ee
#
_cell.length_a   1.000
_cell.length_b   1.000
_cell.length_c   1.000
_cell.angle_alpha   90.00
_cell.angle_beta   90.00
_cell.angle_gamma   90.00
#
_symmetry.space_group_name_H-M   'P 1'
#
loop_
_entity.id
_entity.type
_entity.pdbx_description
1 polymer ?
#
loop_
_entity_poly.entity_id
_entity_poly.type
_entity_poly.pdbx_seq_one_letter_code
_entity_poly.pdbx_strand_id
1 'polypeptide(L)'
;MSDFAARRVMMVDTQVRPSDVTKFPIIDAMLSVERENFVPIERREAAYVDGNLALSVGRVLLEPRTLAKMLDALNLQNDELVLDIGSGYGYSAAIIAHIAQAVVALEADEAMVADAQTVLSDAGADSVIMNAGPLEAGVAEHGPYDVITIQGGVEAVPVAIIDQLKEGGRIAALFMTGALGEVRIGRKIDGQMNWRLAFNASAPVLPGFSKARDFAL
;
A
#
# COMPACT_ATOMS: atom_id res chain seq x y z
N MET A 1 -17.00 13.91 -21.23
CA MET A 1 -16.54 12.61 -20.68
C MET A 1 -15.09 12.78 -20.26
N SER A 2 -14.78 12.50 -19.00
CA SER A 2 -13.39 12.55 -18.52
C SER A 2 -12.58 11.49 -19.24
N ASP A 3 -11.45 11.90 -19.84
CA ASP A 3 -10.51 10.96 -20.45
C ASP A 3 -9.57 10.44 -19.34
N PHE A 4 -10.05 9.50 -18.52
CA PHE A 4 -9.28 8.90 -17.46
C PHE A 4 -8.08 8.09 -17.98
N ALA A 5 -8.20 7.50 -19.17
CA ALA A 5 -7.08 6.76 -19.78
C ALA A 5 -5.90 7.70 -20.08
N ALA A 6 -6.15 8.89 -20.67
CA ALA A 6 -5.09 9.87 -20.88
C ALA A 6 -4.50 10.41 -19.58
N ARG A 7 -5.34 10.64 -18.54
CA ARG A 7 -4.85 11.04 -17.20
C ARG A 7 -3.99 9.99 -16.56
N ARG A 8 -4.31 8.69 -16.72
CA ARG A 8 -3.54 7.56 -16.23
C ARG A 8 -2.15 7.51 -16.87
N VAL A 9 -2.08 7.65 -18.19
CA VAL A 9 -0.82 7.77 -18.92
C VAL A 9 -0.02 8.97 -18.43
N MET A 10 -0.66 10.14 -18.33
CA MET A 10 -0.01 11.36 -17.82
C MET A 10 0.54 11.16 -16.39
N MET A 11 -0.23 10.54 -15.49
CA MET A 11 0.23 10.20 -14.12
C MET A 11 1.52 9.38 -14.16
N VAL A 12 1.56 8.33 -14.97
CA VAL A 12 2.75 7.48 -15.08
C VAL A 12 3.93 8.26 -15.64
N ASP A 13 3.73 9.05 -16.68
CA ASP A 13 4.81 9.76 -17.37
C ASP A 13 5.33 10.98 -16.59
N THR A 14 4.50 11.63 -15.76
CA THR A 14 4.88 12.87 -15.07
C THR A 14 5.14 12.71 -13.57
N GLN A 15 4.62 11.63 -12.93
CA GLN A 15 4.76 11.45 -11.48
C GLN A 15 5.57 10.19 -11.14
N VAL A 16 5.43 9.10 -11.91
CA VAL A 16 6.05 7.81 -11.61
C VAL A 16 7.44 7.68 -12.24
N ARG A 17 7.54 7.78 -13.57
CA ARG A 17 8.82 7.66 -14.29
C ARG A 17 9.88 8.68 -13.85
N PRO A 18 9.55 9.98 -13.65
CA PRO A 18 10.53 10.96 -13.17
C PRO A 18 11.00 10.73 -11.73
N SER A 19 10.36 9.81 -11.00
CA SER A 19 10.73 9.41 -9.64
C SER A 19 11.64 8.17 -9.60
N ASP A 20 12.34 7.88 -10.70
CA ASP A 20 13.27 6.76 -10.88
C ASP A 20 12.60 5.37 -10.84
N VAL A 21 11.29 5.27 -11.04
CA VAL A 21 10.58 4.00 -11.17
C VAL A 21 10.52 3.61 -12.65
N THR A 22 11.32 2.59 -13.02
CA THR A 22 11.47 2.15 -14.41
C THR A 22 11.14 0.68 -14.62
N LYS A 23 10.87 -0.09 -13.55
CA LYS A 23 10.53 -1.51 -13.66
C LYS A 23 9.24 -1.71 -14.43
N PHE A 24 9.32 -2.44 -15.54
CA PHE A 24 8.20 -2.66 -16.44
C PHE A 24 6.94 -3.20 -15.74
N PRO A 25 7.00 -4.19 -14.82
CA PRO A 25 5.78 -4.70 -14.17
C PRO A 25 5.02 -3.63 -13.38
N ILE A 26 5.73 -2.69 -12.72
CA ILE A 26 5.10 -1.60 -11.97
C ILE A 26 4.44 -0.60 -12.92
N ILE A 27 5.15 -0.22 -13.98
CA ILE A 27 4.64 0.71 -14.98
C ILE A 27 3.42 0.12 -15.69
N ASP A 28 3.48 -1.14 -16.09
CA ASP A 28 2.40 -1.85 -16.77
C ASP A 28 1.16 -1.96 -15.87
N ALA A 29 1.32 -2.36 -14.61
CA ALA A 29 0.24 -2.41 -13.63
C ALA A 29 -0.43 -1.04 -13.45
N MET A 30 0.36 0.04 -13.29
CA MET A 30 -0.17 1.40 -13.11
C MET A 30 -0.83 1.99 -14.36
N LEU A 31 -0.47 1.52 -15.54
CA LEU A 31 -1.14 1.85 -16.80
C LEU A 31 -2.44 1.05 -17.00
N SER A 32 -2.52 -0.17 -16.47
CA SER A 32 -3.64 -1.09 -16.66
C SER A 32 -4.76 -0.88 -15.65
N VAL A 33 -4.41 -0.67 -14.36
CA VAL A 33 -5.39 -0.56 -13.27
C VAL A 33 -6.03 0.83 -13.26
N GLU A 34 -7.36 0.87 -13.32
CA GLU A 34 -8.16 2.09 -13.37
C GLU A 34 -8.33 2.73 -11.99
N ARG A 35 -7.35 3.57 -11.61
CA ARG A 35 -7.26 4.21 -10.29
C ARG A 35 -8.53 4.93 -9.86
N GLU A 36 -9.27 5.53 -10.79
CA GLU A 36 -10.54 6.23 -10.57
C GLU A 36 -11.66 5.33 -10.06
N ASN A 37 -11.55 4.01 -10.22
CA ASN A 37 -12.53 3.06 -9.71
C ASN A 37 -12.31 2.71 -8.23
N PHE A 38 -11.13 2.99 -7.68
CA PHE A 38 -10.73 2.68 -6.31
C PHE A 38 -10.81 3.89 -5.37
N VAL A 39 -11.70 4.81 -5.66
CA VAL A 39 -11.95 6.01 -4.86
C VAL A 39 -13.45 6.30 -4.77
N PRO A 40 -13.94 7.02 -3.76
CA PRO A 40 -15.32 7.47 -3.72
C PRO A 40 -15.71 8.20 -5.00
N ILE A 41 -16.97 8.03 -5.43
CA ILE A 41 -17.46 8.54 -6.72
C ILE A 41 -17.24 10.06 -6.87
N GLU A 42 -17.38 10.82 -5.79
CA GLU A 42 -17.15 12.26 -5.74
C GLU A 42 -15.66 12.65 -5.82
N ARG A 43 -14.76 11.67 -5.71
CA ARG A 43 -13.31 11.86 -5.80
C ARG A 43 -12.70 11.39 -7.12
N ARG A 44 -13.48 10.76 -8.00
CA ARG A 44 -12.98 10.18 -9.27
C ARG A 44 -12.22 11.17 -10.14
N GLU A 45 -12.72 12.41 -10.24
CA GLU A 45 -12.06 13.45 -11.03
C GLU A 45 -10.66 13.83 -10.49
N ALA A 46 -10.42 13.62 -9.19
CA ALA A 46 -9.15 13.87 -8.52
C ALA A 46 -8.26 12.62 -8.39
N ALA A 47 -8.66 11.46 -8.94
CA ALA A 47 -7.93 10.21 -8.74
C ALA A 47 -6.46 10.25 -9.19
N TYR A 48 -6.12 11.13 -10.13
CA TYR A 48 -4.81 11.23 -10.76
C TYR A 48 -3.99 12.44 -10.30
N VAL A 49 -4.38 13.11 -9.20
CA VAL A 49 -3.61 14.23 -8.65
C VAL A 49 -2.23 13.77 -8.17
N ASP A 50 -1.26 14.67 -8.24
CA ASP A 50 0.08 14.49 -7.68
C ASP A 50 0.04 14.79 -6.16
N GLY A 51 -0.46 13.83 -5.40
CA GLY A 51 -0.63 13.94 -3.96
C GLY A 51 -1.50 12.82 -3.38
N ASN A 52 -1.54 12.75 -2.05
CA ASN A 52 -2.43 11.82 -1.35
C ASN A 52 -3.90 12.26 -1.54
N LEU A 53 -4.75 11.31 -1.90
CA LEU A 53 -6.19 11.55 -2.04
C LEU A 53 -6.95 11.01 -0.83
N ALA A 54 -7.69 11.88 -0.12
CA ALA A 54 -8.47 11.47 1.03
C ALA A 54 -9.59 10.49 0.62
N LEU A 55 -9.64 9.33 1.29
CA LEU A 55 -10.70 8.32 1.15
C LEU A 55 -11.74 8.48 2.25
N SER A 56 -11.28 8.62 3.50
CA SER A 56 -12.08 8.90 4.67
C SER A 56 -11.22 9.59 5.75
N VAL A 57 -11.74 9.76 6.95
CA VAL A 57 -10.98 10.36 8.07
C VAL A 57 -9.76 9.49 8.40
N GLY A 58 -8.56 10.07 8.27
CA GLY A 58 -7.30 9.38 8.53
C GLY A 58 -6.90 8.32 7.49
N ARG A 59 -7.67 8.17 6.40
CA ARG A 59 -7.40 7.22 5.33
C ARG A 59 -7.16 7.95 4.02
N VAL A 60 -6.10 7.59 3.33
CA VAL A 60 -5.74 8.18 2.04
C VAL A 60 -5.37 7.09 1.04
N LEU A 61 -5.64 7.34 -0.22
CA LEU A 61 -4.96 6.68 -1.32
C LEU A 61 -3.62 7.40 -1.50
N LEU A 62 -2.52 6.69 -1.30
CA LEU A 62 -1.18 7.26 -1.41
C LEU A 62 -0.95 7.89 -2.79
N GLU A 63 -0.18 8.96 -2.84
CA GLU A 63 0.25 9.56 -4.10
C GLU A 63 0.90 8.52 -5.02
N PRO A 64 0.71 8.62 -6.33
CA PRO A 64 1.17 7.61 -7.29
C PRO A 64 2.67 7.31 -7.16
N ARG A 65 3.49 8.34 -6.98
CA ARG A 65 4.93 8.20 -6.85
C ARG A 65 5.34 7.46 -5.58
N THR A 66 4.66 7.69 -4.44
CA THR A 66 4.97 7.01 -3.18
C THR A 66 4.69 5.52 -3.27
N LEU A 67 3.50 5.12 -3.76
CA LEU A 67 3.19 3.71 -3.99
C LEU A 67 4.19 3.05 -4.95
N ALA A 68 4.44 3.67 -6.10
CA ALA A 68 5.35 3.14 -7.11
C ALA A 68 6.76 2.92 -6.57
N LYS A 69 7.32 3.90 -5.84
CA LYS A 69 8.65 3.80 -5.22
C LYS A 69 8.71 2.75 -4.10
N MET A 70 7.64 2.57 -3.33
CA MET A 70 7.56 1.50 -2.33
C MET A 70 7.66 0.13 -3.02
N LEU A 71 6.87 -0.11 -4.07
CA LEU A 71 6.88 -1.37 -4.82
C LEU A 71 8.22 -1.59 -5.53
N ASP A 72 8.83 -0.53 -6.08
CA ASP A 72 10.15 -0.60 -6.70
C ASP A 72 11.23 -1.01 -5.69
N ALA A 73 11.23 -0.41 -4.49
CA ALA A 73 12.19 -0.70 -3.43
C ALA A 73 11.99 -2.10 -2.80
N LEU A 74 10.75 -2.59 -2.77
CA LEU A 74 10.41 -3.96 -2.35
C LEU A 74 10.86 -5.02 -3.37
N ASN A 75 10.94 -4.66 -4.65
CA ASN A 75 11.34 -5.56 -5.74
C ASN A 75 10.50 -6.85 -5.76
N LEU A 76 9.18 -6.70 -5.89
CA LEU A 76 8.23 -7.81 -5.90
C LEU A 76 8.56 -8.85 -6.97
N GLN A 77 8.35 -10.14 -6.65
CA GLN A 77 8.50 -11.25 -7.56
C GLN A 77 7.14 -11.91 -7.83
N ASN A 78 7.03 -12.61 -8.95
CA ASN A 78 5.76 -13.18 -9.43
C ASN A 78 5.32 -14.46 -8.69
N ASP A 79 6.14 -14.99 -7.80
CA ASP A 79 5.86 -16.17 -6.97
C ASP A 79 5.63 -15.82 -5.49
N GLU A 80 5.53 -14.52 -5.15
CA GLU A 80 5.42 -14.06 -3.78
C GLU A 80 3.97 -13.89 -3.30
N LEU A 81 3.77 -14.15 -2.01
CA LEU A 81 2.55 -13.83 -1.26
C LEU A 81 2.74 -12.50 -0.53
N VAL A 82 1.86 -11.55 -0.78
CA VAL A 82 1.95 -10.19 -0.24
C VAL A 82 0.80 -9.90 0.72
N LEU A 83 1.11 -9.28 1.87
CA LEU A 83 0.11 -8.65 2.75
C LEU A 83 0.11 -7.15 2.49
N ASP A 84 -1.04 -6.61 2.09
CA ASP A 84 -1.27 -5.18 1.83
C ASP A 84 -2.17 -4.60 2.92
N ILE A 85 -1.58 -3.90 3.89
CA ILE A 85 -2.26 -3.37 5.08
C ILE A 85 -2.76 -1.95 4.83
N GLY A 86 -4.04 -1.73 5.11
CA GLY A 86 -4.69 -0.44 4.90
C GLY A 86 -5.00 -0.18 3.44
N SER A 87 -5.42 -1.20 2.73
CA SER A 87 -5.62 -1.19 1.27
C SER A 87 -6.73 -0.24 0.79
N GLY A 88 -7.57 0.28 1.69
CA GLY A 88 -8.71 1.14 1.33
C GLY A 88 -9.67 0.42 0.37
N TYR A 89 -9.95 1.04 -0.76
CA TYR A 89 -10.77 0.42 -1.83
C TYR A 89 -9.99 -0.59 -2.70
N GLY A 90 -8.73 -0.96 -2.35
CA GLY A 90 -8.00 -2.05 -2.99
C GLY A 90 -7.08 -1.64 -4.16
N TYR A 91 -6.81 -0.35 -4.41
CA TYR A 91 -5.96 0.06 -5.52
C TYR A 91 -4.54 -0.52 -5.44
N SER A 92 -3.89 -0.41 -4.26
CA SER A 92 -2.56 -0.99 -4.04
C SER A 92 -2.57 -2.50 -4.23
N ALA A 93 -3.60 -3.17 -3.71
CA ALA A 93 -3.76 -4.61 -3.86
C ALA A 93 -3.91 -5.03 -5.32
N ALA A 94 -4.69 -4.29 -6.14
CA ALA A 94 -4.83 -4.55 -7.58
C ALA A 94 -3.50 -4.37 -8.32
N ILE A 95 -2.72 -3.32 -8.02
CA ILE A 95 -1.38 -3.10 -8.59
C ILE A 95 -0.44 -4.24 -8.22
N ILE A 96 -0.43 -4.66 -6.94
CA ILE A 96 0.42 -5.75 -6.45
C ILE A 96 0.02 -7.07 -7.09
N ALA A 97 -1.26 -7.36 -7.23
CA ALA A 97 -1.78 -8.57 -7.86
C ALA A 97 -1.38 -8.72 -9.34
N HIS A 98 -1.09 -7.61 -10.02
CA HIS A 98 -0.54 -7.62 -11.38
C HIS A 98 0.90 -8.13 -11.44
N ILE A 99 1.61 -8.14 -10.30
CA ILE A 99 3.05 -8.43 -10.20
C ILE A 99 3.30 -9.73 -9.43
N ALA A 100 2.64 -9.89 -8.28
CA ALA A 100 2.85 -11.01 -7.34
C ALA A 100 1.87 -12.15 -7.59
N GLN A 101 2.11 -13.31 -6.97
CA GLN A 101 1.27 -14.50 -7.11
C GLN A 101 -0.11 -14.30 -6.47
N ALA A 102 -0.15 -13.74 -5.27
CA ALA A 102 -1.38 -13.51 -4.52
C ALA A 102 -1.21 -12.36 -3.53
N VAL A 103 -2.32 -11.71 -3.20
CA VAL A 103 -2.38 -10.59 -2.27
C VAL A 103 -3.44 -10.86 -1.21
N VAL A 104 -3.06 -10.76 0.04
CA VAL A 104 -4.00 -10.65 1.16
C VAL A 104 -4.08 -9.17 1.51
N ALA A 105 -5.23 -8.57 1.27
CA ALA A 105 -5.47 -7.15 1.53
C ALA A 105 -6.27 -6.99 2.81
N LEU A 106 -5.85 -6.09 3.70
CA LEU A 106 -6.48 -5.83 4.99
C LEU A 106 -6.94 -4.37 5.07
N GLU A 107 -8.21 -4.18 5.43
CA GLU A 107 -8.81 -2.88 5.71
C GLU A 107 -9.67 -2.96 6.97
N ALA A 108 -9.65 -1.88 7.77
CA ALA A 108 -10.41 -1.83 9.02
C ALA A 108 -11.88 -1.41 8.81
N ASP A 109 -12.16 -0.68 7.73
CA ASP A 109 -13.51 -0.20 7.41
C ASP A 109 -14.25 -1.27 6.58
N GLU A 110 -15.25 -1.91 7.20
CA GLU A 110 -16.04 -2.98 6.56
C GLU A 110 -16.79 -2.50 5.30
N ALA A 111 -17.20 -1.24 5.24
CA ALA A 111 -17.86 -0.67 4.06
C ALA A 111 -16.86 -0.55 2.90
N MET A 112 -15.63 -0.07 3.18
CA MET A 112 -14.57 -0.05 2.17
C MET A 112 -14.21 -1.46 1.70
N VAL A 113 -14.19 -2.47 2.59
CA VAL A 113 -13.94 -3.86 2.22
C VAL A 113 -15.00 -4.37 1.24
N ALA A 114 -16.29 -4.13 1.51
CA ALA A 114 -17.38 -4.56 0.64
C ALA A 114 -17.31 -3.90 -0.74
N ASP A 115 -17.03 -2.60 -0.79
CA ASP A 115 -16.84 -1.86 -2.04
C ASP A 115 -15.59 -2.36 -2.79
N ALA A 116 -14.48 -2.58 -2.07
CA ALA A 116 -13.22 -3.06 -2.64
C ALA A 116 -13.38 -4.44 -3.29
N GLN A 117 -14.11 -5.37 -2.66
CA GLN A 117 -14.39 -6.70 -3.23
C GLN A 117 -15.06 -6.60 -4.59
N THR A 118 -16.04 -5.69 -4.73
CA THR A 118 -16.75 -5.45 -5.99
C THR A 118 -15.80 -4.88 -7.05
N VAL A 119 -15.06 -3.82 -6.70
CA VAL A 119 -14.15 -3.14 -7.64
C VAL A 119 -13.00 -4.04 -8.08
N LEU A 120 -12.45 -4.85 -7.17
CA LEU A 120 -11.38 -5.82 -7.48
C LEU A 120 -11.86 -6.91 -8.43
N SER A 121 -13.08 -7.43 -8.20
CA SER A 121 -13.71 -8.40 -9.11
C SER A 121 -13.93 -7.81 -10.51
N ASP A 122 -14.46 -6.59 -10.60
CA ASP A 122 -14.67 -5.88 -11.87
C ASP A 122 -13.35 -5.59 -12.60
N ALA A 123 -12.28 -5.39 -11.85
CA ALA A 123 -10.93 -5.18 -12.39
C ALA A 123 -10.20 -6.49 -12.76
N GLY A 124 -10.79 -7.66 -12.52
CA GLY A 124 -10.19 -8.97 -12.78
C GLY A 124 -8.99 -9.28 -11.86
N ALA A 125 -8.96 -8.69 -10.66
CA ALA A 125 -7.91 -8.93 -9.67
C ALA A 125 -8.24 -10.16 -8.78
N ASP A 126 -8.46 -11.31 -9.39
CA ASP A 126 -8.96 -12.53 -8.76
C ASP A 126 -8.00 -13.15 -7.74
N SER A 127 -6.71 -12.75 -7.78
CA SER A 127 -5.69 -13.20 -6.81
C SER A 127 -5.65 -12.35 -5.53
N VAL A 128 -6.57 -11.39 -5.35
CA VAL A 128 -6.69 -10.57 -4.14
C VAL A 128 -7.75 -11.14 -3.21
N ILE A 129 -7.38 -11.38 -1.95
CA ILE A 129 -8.30 -11.76 -0.88
C ILE A 129 -8.45 -10.57 0.06
N MET A 130 -9.64 -9.95 0.10
CA MET A 130 -9.96 -8.87 1.02
C MET A 130 -10.34 -9.39 2.39
N ASN A 131 -9.75 -8.80 3.44
CA ASN A 131 -10.05 -9.09 4.84
C ASN A 131 -10.47 -7.80 5.56
N ALA A 132 -11.47 -7.91 6.43
CA ALA A 132 -11.84 -6.87 7.37
C ALA A 132 -11.22 -7.15 8.74
N GLY A 133 -10.58 -6.15 9.36
CA GLY A 133 -10.03 -6.33 10.70
C GLY A 133 -9.09 -5.22 11.16
N PRO A 134 -8.61 -5.30 12.42
CA PRO A 134 -7.67 -4.34 12.95
C PRO A 134 -6.34 -4.37 12.16
N LEU A 135 -5.92 -3.21 11.67
CA LEU A 135 -4.77 -3.12 10.76
C LEU A 135 -3.47 -3.58 11.44
N GLU A 136 -3.32 -3.28 12.74
CA GLU A 136 -2.15 -3.63 13.55
C GLU A 136 -2.03 -5.13 13.86
N ALA A 137 -3.11 -5.89 13.65
CA ALA A 137 -3.10 -7.34 13.84
C ALA A 137 -2.58 -8.11 12.63
N GLY A 138 -2.66 -7.52 11.43
CA GLY A 138 -2.40 -8.24 10.18
C GLY A 138 -3.42 -9.35 9.93
N VAL A 139 -3.03 -10.37 9.15
CA VAL A 139 -3.86 -11.53 8.81
C VAL A 139 -3.01 -12.79 8.92
N ALA A 140 -2.73 -13.20 10.16
CA ALA A 140 -1.81 -14.33 10.46
C ALA A 140 -2.25 -15.67 9.86
N GLU A 141 -3.55 -15.89 9.68
CA GLU A 141 -4.13 -17.13 9.14
C GLU A 141 -3.71 -17.42 7.69
N HIS A 142 -3.36 -16.39 6.92
CA HIS A 142 -2.91 -16.52 5.53
C HIS A 142 -1.38 -16.43 5.38
N GLY A 143 -0.67 -16.13 6.48
CA GLY A 143 0.79 -16.02 6.48
C GLY A 143 1.50 -17.39 6.53
N PRO A 144 2.85 -17.39 6.57
CA PRO A 144 3.72 -16.21 6.56
C PRO A 144 3.89 -15.59 5.16
N TYR A 145 4.16 -14.28 5.12
CA TYR A 145 4.25 -13.49 3.89
C TYR A 145 5.70 -13.30 3.42
N ASP A 146 5.89 -13.25 2.11
CA ASP A 146 7.17 -12.86 1.49
C ASP A 146 7.38 -11.35 1.60
N VAL A 147 6.30 -10.60 1.43
CA VAL A 147 6.32 -9.14 1.46
C VAL A 147 5.12 -8.60 2.24
N ILE A 148 5.36 -7.51 2.97
CA ILE A 148 4.30 -6.71 3.62
C ILE A 148 4.41 -5.28 3.14
N THR A 149 3.29 -4.65 2.81
CA THR A 149 3.20 -3.21 2.51
C THR A 149 2.15 -2.55 3.38
N ILE A 150 2.40 -1.30 3.80
CA ILE A 150 1.49 -0.54 4.65
C ILE A 150 1.11 0.75 3.92
N GLN A 151 -0.19 0.92 3.63
CA GLN A 151 -0.73 2.02 2.81
C GLN A 151 -1.11 3.23 3.66
N GLY A 152 -0.15 3.72 4.45
CA GLY A 152 -0.31 4.90 5.30
C GLY A 152 0.90 5.11 6.19
N GLY A 153 0.83 6.12 7.06
CA GLY A 153 1.87 6.41 8.03
C GLY A 153 1.86 5.44 9.20
N VAL A 154 3.02 5.19 9.78
CA VAL A 154 3.20 4.45 11.05
C VAL A 154 4.15 5.24 11.95
N GLU A 155 3.94 5.21 13.26
CA GLU A 155 4.96 5.64 14.23
C GLU A 155 5.81 4.45 14.69
N ALA A 156 5.22 3.26 14.69
CA ALA A 156 5.89 1.99 14.93
C ALA A 156 5.20 0.86 14.16
N VAL A 157 5.93 -0.17 13.77
CA VAL A 157 5.37 -1.41 13.22
C VAL A 157 5.21 -2.40 14.36
N PRO A 158 3.99 -2.89 14.64
CA PRO A 158 3.74 -3.89 15.69
C PRO A 158 4.51 -5.19 15.45
N VAL A 159 4.93 -5.83 16.54
CA VAL A 159 5.61 -7.14 16.50
C VAL A 159 4.72 -8.18 15.81
N ALA A 160 3.40 -8.14 16.06
CA ALA A 160 2.43 -9.03 15.41
C ALA A 160 2.50 -9.00 13.87
N ILE A 161 2.83 -7.85 13.25
CA ILE A 161 3.03 -7.74 11.80
C ILE A 161 4.38 -8.35 11.40
N ILE A 162 5.44 -8.07 12.18
CA ILE A 162 6.80 -8.57 11.91
C ILE A 162 6.84 -10.10 11.99
N ASP A 163 6.08 -10.70 12.92
CA ASP A 163 6.01 -12.15 13.11
C ASP A 163 5.38 -12.87 11.92
N GLN A 164 4.50 -12.19 11.17
CA GLN A 164 3.87 -12.71 9.96
C GLN A 164 4.78 -12.65 8.72
N LEU A 165 5.97 -12.03 8.82
CA LEU A 165 6.94 -11.97 7.73
C LEU A 165 7.85 -13.20 7.75
N LYS A 166 8.04 -13.83 6.59
CA LYS A 166 9.01 -14.93 6.42
C LYS A 166 10.43 -14.47 6.77
N GLU A 167 11.29 -15.41 7.13
CA GLU A 167 12.74 -15.16 7.17
C GLU A 167 13.22 -14.78 5.76
N GLY A 168 14.01 -13.69 5.67
CA GLY A 168 14.39 -13.09 4.39
C GLY A 168 13.32 -12.19 3.77
N GLY A 169 12.08 -12.20 4.29
CA GLY A 169 10.97 -11.38 3.81
C GLY A 169 11.21 -9.88 3.99
N ARG A 170 10.43 -9.07 3.29
CA ARG A 170 10.59 -7.60 3.20
C ARG A 170 9.32 -6.87 3.57
N ILE A 171 9.46 -5.70 4.18
CA ILE A 171 8.34 -4.82 4.51
C ILE A 171 8.66 -3.38 4.12
N ALA A 172 7.70 -2.69 3.52
CA ALA A 172 7.74 -1.24 3.31
C ALA A 172 6.80 -0.55 4.28
N ALA A 173 7.31 0.42 5.03
CA ALA A 173 6.52 1.24 5.95
C ALA A 173 6.96 2.70 5.90
N LEU A 174 5.99 3.61 5.99
CA LEU A 174 6.18 5.06 6.02
C LEU A 174 6.19 5.53 7.49
N PHE A 175 7.38 5.68 8.07
CA PHE A 175 7.55 6.12 9.46
C PHE A 175 7.35 7.62 9.58
N MET A 176 6.39 8.03 10.41
CA MET A 176 6.06 9.43 10.66
C MET A 176 6.67 9.92 11.97
N THR A 177 7.26 11.13 11.92
CA THR A 177 7.69 11.89 13.09
C THR A 177 7.12 13.30 12.96
N GLY A 178 5.96 13.52 13.56
CA GLY A 178 5.16 14.72 13.28
C GLY A 178 4.75 14.80 11.82
N ALA A 179 5.12 15.89 11.14
CA ALA A 179 4.82 16.10 9.71
C ALA A 179 5.84 15.46 8.76
N LEU A 180 6.97 15.00 9.29
CA LEU A 180 8.05 14.41 8.49
C LEU A 180 7.86 12.89 8.40
N GLY A 181 7.99 12.35 7.20
CA GLY A 181 7.87 10.92 6.98
C GLY A 181 9.00 10.36 6.15
N GLU A 182 9.41 9.15 6.50
CA GLU A 182 10.46 8.37 5.85
C GLU A 182 9.94 7.00 5.47
N VAL A 183 9.89 6.69 4.19
CA VAL A 183 9.67 5.31 3.76
C VAL A 183 10.95 4.53 4.03
N ARG A 184 10.79 3.47 4.81
CA ARG A 184 11.88 2.54 5.11
C ARG A 184 11.51 1.14 4.63
N ILE A 185 12.51 0.44 4.12
CA ILE A 185 12.41 -0.97 3.78
C ILE A 185 13.07 -1.78 4.90
N GLY A 186 12.29 -2.63 5.53
CA GLY A 186 12.77 -3.61 6.50
C GLY A 186 13.01 -4.97 5.84
N ARG A 187 14.04 -5.67 6.24
CA ARG A 187 14.28 -7.08 5.91
C ARG A 187 14.44 -7.88 7.20
N LYS A 188 13.75 -9.02 7.28
CA LYS A 188 13.88 -9.95 8.41
C LYS A 188 15.09 -10.85 8.17
N ILE A 189 16.07 -10.81 9.08
CA ILE A 189 17.30 -11.61 9.03
C ILE A 189 17.58 -12.11 10.43
N ASP A 190 17.70 -13.42 10.62
CA ASP A 190 17.89 -14.08 11.91
C ASP A 190 16.84 -13.64 12.96
N GLY A 191 15.57 -13.51 12.50
CA GLY A 191 14.44 -13.07 13.33
C GLY A 191 14.44 -11.58 13.66
N GLN A 192 15.42 -10.78 13.20
CA GLN A 192 15.55 -9.36 13.47
C GLN A 192 15.22 -8.50 12.26
N MET A 193 14.61 -7.33 12.50
CA MET A 193 14.30 -6.39 11.43
C MET A 193 15.47 -5.42 11.19
N ASN A 194 15.99 -5.44 9.97
CA ASN A 194 17.02 -4.52 9.49
C ASN A 194 16.37 -3.48 8.58
N TRP A 195 16.32 -2.23 9.03
CA TRP A 195 15.66 -1.13 8.33
C TRP A 195 16.67 -0.25 7.59
N ARG A 196 16.32 0.12 6.35
CA ARG A 196 17.05 1.14 5.58
C ARG A 196 16.10 2.22 5.08
N LEU A 197 16.54 3.47 5.10
CA LEU A 197 15.84 4.58 4.46
C LEU A 197 15.78 4.35 2.95
N ALA A 198 14.61 4.53 2.35
CA ALA A 198 14.43 4.50 0.91
C ALA A 198 14.20 5.90 0.34
N PHE A 199 13.22 6.65 0.84
CA PHE A 199 12.91 8.01 0.40
C PHE A 199 11.96 8.69 1.41
N ASN A 200 11.72 9.99 1.22
CA ASN A 200 10.80 10.76 2.05
C ASN A 200 9.41 10.83 1.41
N ALA A 201 8.38 10.67 2.24
CA ALA A 201 6.97 10.84 1.89
C ALA A 201 6.20 11.22 3.15
N SER A 202 4.90 11.50 3.04
CA SER A 202 4.05 11.72 4.21
C SER A 202 2.67 11.14 4.00
N ALA A 203 2.05 10.64 5.07
CA ALA A 203 0.66 10.20 5.10
C ALA A 203 0.13 10.27 6.54
N PRO A 204 -1.20 10.30 6.74
CA PRO A 204 -1.77 10.12 8.07
C PRO A 204 -1.32 8.79 8.70
N VAL A 205 -1.09 8.82 10.01
CA VAL A 205 -0.79 7.59 10.77
C VAL A 205 -2.06 6.74 10.84
N LEU A 206 -1.91 5.47 10.47
CA LEU A 206 -2.99 4.51 10.48
C LEU A 206 -3.45 4.17 11.91
N PRO A 207 -4.73 3.86 12.13
CA PRO A 207 -5.21 3.31 13.40
C PRO A 207 -4.37 2.09 13.81
N GLY A 208 -4.02 2.03 15.11
CA GLY A 208 -3.21 0.95 15.66
C GLY A 208 -1.69 1.07 15.47
N PHE A 209 -1.21 2.05 14.65
CA PHE A 209 0.22 2.22 14.37
C PHE A 209 0.87 3.40 15.09
N SER A 210 0.16 4.06 16.02
CA SER A 210 0.74 5.08 16.89
C SER A 210 1.60 4.44 17.99
N LYS A 211 2.70 5.12 18.36
CA LYS A 211 3.45 4.74 19.55
C LYS A 211 2.62 5.00 20.81
N ALA A 212 2.69 4.08 21.76
CA ALA A 212 2.21 4.37 23.12
C ALA A 212 2.93 5.64 23.62
N ARG A 213 2.16 6.65 24.05
CA ARG A 213 2.73 7.83 24.69
C ARG A 213 3.07 7.44 26.12
N ASP A 214 4.37 7.35 26.43
CA ASP A 214 4.81 7.32 27.83
C ASP A 214 4.43 8.66 28.45
N PHE A 215 3.46 8.64 29.36
CA PHE A 215 3.20 9.79 30.21
C PHE A 215 4.40 9.86 31.18
N ALA A 216 5.36 10.74 30.91
CA ALA A 216 6.32 11.15 31.93
C ALA A 216 5.51 11.92 32.98
N LEU A 217 5.44 11.36 34.22
CA LEU A 217 4.92 12.01 35.40
C LEU A 217 5.93 13.04 35.91
#